data_29f006e1a1a366e6e858b44cc2e7e9e1
#
_entry.id   29f006e1a1a366e6e858b44cc2e7e9e1
#
_cell.length_a   1.000
_cell.length_b   1.000
_cell.length_c   1.000
_cell.angle_alpha   90.00
_cell.angle_beta   90.00
_cell.angle_gamma   90.00
#
_symmetry.space_group_name_H-M   'P 1'
#
loop_
_entity.id
_entity.type
_entity.pdbx_description
1 polymer ?
#
loop_
_entity_poly.entity_id
_entity_poly.type
_entity_poly.pdbx_seq_one_letter_code
_entity_poly.pdbx_strand_id
1 'polypeptide(L)'
;MKKRVFSRSILVFSLLFANVLVINKYSDKKIVFADEFSGWKQEGNEKYFYQKGIKFTGEFEGKYYYEGKFATGWFNNGTAWYYFKEGIKHTGKGKDANGEMYFVNGKYANGYVGDIYYYEGKVANWWFKDGSEWHFFQNGKRHTGYAKDGNGRRYFANGKYANGIYEGKLFKDGVESKGKVYANDIFYDENSKPANGWYNDGSAWYYFKNGKKHNGKAKDGNGEMYFVNGKYANDYVNNSFYKDGKVVTGWYDDGSAWYFFKDGNKFTGKAKDGNGEMQFINGKYANAYIG
;
A
#
# COMPACT_ATOMS: atom_id res chain seq x y z
N MET A 1 -0.62 -25.24 13.09
CA MET A 1 -1.76 -24.44 12.61
C MET A 1 -2.87 -25.37 12.16
N LYS A 2 -3.94 -25.51 12.96
CA LYS A 2 -5.09 -26.34 12.59
C LYS A 2 -6.09 -25.49 11.84
N LYS A 3 -6.28 -25.79 10.55
CA LYS A 3 -7.37 -25.22 9.72
C LYS A 3 -8.69 -25.75 10.25
N ARG A 4 -9.55 -24.90 10.78
CA ARG A 4 -10.96 -25.21 11.00
C ARG A 4 -11.70 -24.98 9.68
N VAL A 5 -12.10 -26.08 9.07
CA VAL A 5 -13.03 -26.09 7.94
C VAL A 5 -14.43 -25.89 8.51
N PHE A 6 -15.06 -24.76 8.22
CA PHE A 6 -16.48 -24.57 8.46
C PHE A 6 -17.26 -25.25 7.33
N SER A 7 -17.92 -26.34 7.65
CA SER A 7 -18.91 -26.97 6.78
C SER A 7 -20.08 -26.01 6.56
N ARG A 8 -20.29 -25.57 5.34
CA ARG A 8 -21.48 -24.84 4.90
C ARG A 8 -22.55 -25.86 4.56
N SER A 9 -23.50 -26.04 5.45
CA SER A 9 -24.77 -26.68 5.09
C SER A 9 -25.61 -25.65 4.33
N ILE A 10 -25.64 -25.79 3.01
CA ILE A 10 -26.58 -25.04 2.15
C ILE A 10 -27.92 -25.75 2.23
N LEU A 11 -28.85 -25.17 2.98
CA LEU A 11 -30.25 -25.58 2.91
C LEU A 11 -30.89 -24.82 1.77
N VAL A 12 -31.01 -25.47 0.61
CA VAL A 12 -31.79 -24.98 -0.52
C VAL A 12 -33.27 -25.27 -0.21
N PHE A 13 -34.02 -24.25 0.17
CA PHE A 13 -35.47 -24.33 0.15
C PHE A 13 -35.94 -24.00 -1.26
N SER A 14 -36.21 -25.03 -2.07
CA SER A 14 -36.97 -24.93 -3.27
C SER A 14 -38.47 -24.86 -2.90
N LEU A 15 -39.08 -23.70 -3.02
CA LEU A 15 -40.53 -23.56 -2.97
C LEU A 15 -41.11 -24.08 -4.29
N LEU A 16 -41.51 -25.32 -4.27
CA LEU A 16 -42.43 -25.89 -5.28
C LEU A 16 -43.81 -25.26 -5.09
N PHE A 17 -44.23 -24.44 -6.05
CA PHE A 17 -45.60 -24.07 -6.19
C PHE A 17 -46.38 -25.31 -6.67
N ALA A 18 -47.03 -25.99 -5.78
CA ALA A 18 -48.00 -26.99 -6.12
C ALA A 18 -49.36 -26.27 -6.39
N ASN A 19 -49.68 -26.09 -7.64
CA ASN A 19 -51.07 -25.78 -8.04
C ASN A 19 -51.94 -26.99 -7.75
N VAL A 20 -52.66 -26.96 -6.64
CA VAL A 20 -53.69 -27.94 -6.38
C VAL A 20 -54.95 -27.46 -7.11
N LEU A 21 -55.23 -28.04 -8.26
CA LEU A 21 -56.50 -27.88 -8.98
C LEU A 21 -57.52 -28.79 -8.30
N VAL A 22 -58.33 -28.25 -7.39
CA VAL A 22 -59.50 -28.95 -6.88
C VAL A 22 -60.68 -28.63 -7.80
N ILE A 23 -61.01 -29.58 -8.68
CA ILE A 23 -62.29 -29.51 -9.47
C ILE A 23 -63.40 -30.00 -8.58
N ASN A 24 -64.14 -29.07 -8.01
CA ASN A 24 -65.41 -29.39 -7.37
C ASN A 24 -66.57 -29.04 -8.34
N LYS A 25 -67.29 -30.07 -8.84
CA LYS A 25 -68.51 -29.98 -9.60
C LYS A 25 -69.64 -29.63 -8.63
N TYR A 26 -70.42 -28.65 -9.02
CA TYR A 26 -71.71 -28.15 -8.42
C TYR A 26 -71.57 -26.93 -7.48
N SER A 27 -71.77 -25.81 -8.02
CA SER A 27 -72.77 -24.75 -7.81
C SER A 27 -72.24 -23.41 -8.28
N ASP A 28 -73.15 -22.66 -8.98
CA ASP A 28 -72.87 -21.27 -9.41
C ASP A 28 -72.76 -20.34 -8.21
N LYS A 29 -71.59 -20.39 -7.55
CA LYS A 29 -71.11 -19.32 -6.67
C LYS A 29 -70.11 -18.54 -7.47
N LYS A 30 -70.52 -17.34 -7.90
CA LYS A 30 -69.58 -16.29 -8.30
C LYS A 30 -68.48 -16.26 -7.29
N ILE A 31 -67.30 -16.76 -7.64
CA ILE A 31 -66.05 -16.56 -6.82
C ILE A 31 -65.77 -15.08 -6.95
N VAL A 32 -66.24 -14.30 -6.00
CA VAL A 32 -65.82 -12.94 -5.79
C VAL A 32 -64.37 -13.13 -5.22
N PHE A 33 -63.36 -12.95 -6.06
CA PHE A 33 -62.03 -12.74 -5.54
C PHE A 33 -62.11 -11.52 -4.63
N ALA A 34 -62.14 -11.74 -3.33
CA ALA A 34 -62.00 -10.66 -2.38
C ALA A 34 -60.76 -9.89 -2.79
N ASP A 35 -60.87 -8.59 -2.98
CA ASP A 35 -59.76 -7.71 -3.23
C ASP A 35 -58.74 -8.00 -2.11
N GLU A 36 -57.64 -8.68 -2.47
CA GLU A 36 -56.65 -9.14 -1.48
C GLU A 36 -56.07 -7.91 -0.80
N PHE A 37 -56.37 -7.77 0.49
CA PHE A 37 -56.00 -6.63 1.30
C PHE A 37 -54.51 -6.36 1.20
N SER A 38 -54.12 -5.11 0.93
CA SER A 38 -52.74 -4.63 0.99
C SER A 38 -52.70 -3.42 1.91
N GLY A 39 -51.77 -3.45 2.88
CA GLY A 39 -51.63 -2.40 3.88
C GLY A 39 -51.37 -2.93 5.28
N TRP A 40 -51.41 -2.04 6.24
CA TRP A 40 -51.19 -2.38 7.65
C TRP A 40 -52.45 -2.92 8.29
N LYS A 41 -52.37 -4.07 8.94
CA LYS A 41 -53.45 -4.71 9.69
C LYS A 41 -53.01 -5.00 11.12
N GLN A 42 -53.89 -4.72 12.08
CA GLN A 42 -53.73 -5.06 13.48
C GLN A 42 -54.09 -6.53 13.72
N GLU A 43 -53.21 -7.29 14.35
CA GLU A 43 -53.46 -8.64 14.82
C GLU A 43 -53.04 -8.76 16.30
N GLY A 44 -54.01 -8.80 17.19
CA GLY A 44 -53.77 -8.70 18.61
C GLY A 44 -53.07 -7.37 18.97
N ASN A 45 -51.95 -7.45 19.67
CA ASN A 45 -51.15 -6.26 20.04
C ASN A 45 -50.12 -5.84 18.99
N GLU A 46 -50.07 -6.53 17.82
CA GLU A 46 -49.05 -6.32 16.81
C GLU A 46 -49.63 -5.82 15.49
N LYS A 47 -48.90 -4.97 14.77
CA LYS A 47 -49.25 -4.57 13.40
C LYS A 47 -48.36 -5.26 12.39
N TYR A 48 -49.02 -5.76 11.31
CA TYR A 48 -48.34 -6.41 10.20
C TYR A 48 -48.69 -5.75 8.88
N PHE A 49 -47.74 -5.64 8.00
CA PHE A 49 -47.94 -5.18 6.64
C PHE A 49 -48.27 -6.37 5.73
N TYR A 50 -49.38 -6.28 5.04
CA TYR A 50 -49.88 -7.26 4.09
C TYR A 50 -49.72 -6.76 2.67
N GLN A 51 -49.47 -7.66 1.76
CA GLN A 51 -49.58 -7.43 0.34
C GLN A 51 -50.34 -8.61 -0.27
N LYS A 52 -51.47 -8.32 -0.95
CA LYS A 52 -52.34 -9.33 -1.54
C LYS A 52 -52.76 -10.41 -0.52
N GLY A 53 -53.17 -10.00 0.65
CA GLY A 53 -53.68 -10.91 1.70
C GLY A 53 -52.59 -11.70 2.46
N ILE A 54 -51.30 -11.56 2.12
CA ILE A 54 -50.20 -12.30 2.73
C ILE A 54 -49.32 -11.34 3.51
N LYS A 55 -48.78 -11.74 4.68
CA LYS A 55 -47.75 -10.99 5.41
C LYS A 55 -46.54 -10.79 4.50
N PHE A 56 -46.21 -9.53 4.21
CA PHE A 56 -45.26 -9.19 3.20
C PHE A 56 -43.82 -9.47 3.67
N THR A 57 -43.03 -10.08 2.80
CA THR A 57 -41.58 -10.18 2.94
C THR A 57 -40.92 -9.62 1.69
N GLY A 58 -40.04 -8.62 1.84
CA GLY A 58 -39.38 -7.95 0.73
C GLY A 58 -39.20 -6.46 0.96
N GLU A 59 -38.77 -5.75 -0.08
CA GLU A 59 -38.58 -4.30 -0.05
C GLU A 59 -39.85 -3.58 -0.58
N PHE A 60 -40.34 -2.64 0.20
CA PHE A 60 -41.46 -1.79 -0.18
C PHE A 60 -41.23 -0.39 0.41
N GLU A 61 -41.40 0.64 -0.41
CA GLU A 61 -41.16 2.05 -0.05
C GLU A 61 -39.84 2.31 0.70
N GLY A 62 -38.76 1.69 0.19
CA GLY A 62 -37.40 1.87 0.74
C GLY A 62 -37.18 1.16 2.08
N LYS A 63 -38.10 0.35 2.56
CA LYS A 63 -37.97 -0.46 3.76
C LYS A 63 -38.05 -1.95 3.46
N TYR A 64 -37.28 -2.74 4.15
CA TYR A 64 -37.34 -4.19 4.07
C TYR A 64 -38.23 -4.76 5.18
N TYR A 65 -39.14 -5.61 4.79
CA TYR A 65 -40.08 -6.30 5.67
C TYR A 65 -39.71 -7.78 5.74
N TYR A 66 -39.98 -8.38 6.88
CA TYR A 66 -39.95 -9.82 7.06
C TYR A 66 -41.21 -10.27 7.81
N GLU A 67 -41.98 -11.14 7.17
CA GLU A 67 -43.29 -11.62 7.68
C GLU A 67 -44.20 -10.47 8.19
N GLY A 68 -44.27 -9.40 7.44
CA GLY A 68 -45.13 -8.24 7.71
C GLY A 68 -44.57 -7.24 8.72
N LYS A 69 -43.41 -7.46 9.33
CA LYS A 69 -42.75 -6.52 10.25
C LYS A 69 -41.53 -5.87 9.60
N PHE A 70 -41.16 -4.70 10.06
CA PHE A 70 -39.87 -4.13 9.68
C PHE A 70 -38.76 -5.05 10.11
N ALA A 71 -37.88 -5.41 9.17
CA ALA A 71 -36.75 -6.24 9.46
C ALA A 71 -35.78 -5.56 10.45
N THR A 72 -35.38 -6.30 11.47
CA THR A 72 -34.32 -5.87 12.41
C THR A 72 -33.38 -7.05 12.67
N GLY A 73 -32.12 -6.88 12.34
CA GLY A 73 -31.11 -7.94 12.34
C GLY A 73 -30.65 -8.32 10.94
N TRP A 74 -30.04 -9.49 10.80
CA TRP A 74 -29.53 -9.98 9.53
C TRP A 74 -30.61 -10.65 8.68
N PHE A 75 -30.83 -10.13 7.48
CA PHE A 75 -31.72 -10.71 6.48
C PHE A 75 -31.07 -10.73 5.10
N ASN A 76 -31.37 -11.78 4.34
CA ASN A 76 -31.03 -11.86 2.92
C ASN A 76 -32.16 -11.20 2.11
N ASN A 77 -31.84 -10.18 1.33
CA ASN A 77 -32.82 -9.46 0.51
C ASN A 77 -32.95 -10.05 -0.90
N GLY A 78 -32.47 -11.28 -1.13
CA GLY A 78 -32.43 -11.93 -2.44
C GLY A 78 -31.12 -11.75 -3.20
N THR A 79 -30.34 -10.72 -2.89
CA THR A 79 -29.03 -10.48 -3.51
C THR A 79 -27.88 -10.72 -2.55
N ALA A 80 -28.03 -10.33 -1.28
CA ALA A 80 -27.01 -10.50 -0.24
C ALA A 80 -27.60 -10.38 1.16
N TRP A 81 -26.80 -10.77 2.16
CA TRP A 81 -27.12 -10.54 3.56
C TRP A 81 -26.80 -9.10 3.96
N TYR A 82 -27.79 -8.46 4.63
CA TYR A 82 -27.65 -7.13 5.20
C TYR A 82 -28.22 -7.08 6.61
N TYR A 83 -27.60 -6.26 7.45
CA TYR A 83 -28.12 -5.94 8.76
C TYR A 83 -29.08 -4.76 8.67
N PHE A 84 -30.33 -4.98 9.05
CA PHE A 84 -31.38 -3.97 9.06
C PHE A 84 -31.67 -3.49 10.47
N LYS A 85 -32.10 -2.27 10.58
CA LYS A 85 -32.73 -1.69 11.77
C LYS A 85 -34.01 -0.98 11.32
N GLU A 86 -35.16 -1.47 11.84
CA GLU A 86 -36.49 -0.93 11.46
C GLU A 86 -36.69 -0.86 9.92
N GLY A 87 -36.34 -1.93 9.24
CA GLY A 87 -36.47 -2.08 7.79
C GLY A 87 -35.41 -1.35 6.95
N ILE A 88 -34.53 -0.57 7.54
CA ILE A 88 -33.49 0.20 6.83
C ILE A 88 -32.13 -0.49 7.00
N LYS A 89 -31.36 -0.56 5.93
CA LYS A 89 -29.96 -1.02 6.00
C LYS A 89 -29.19 -0.15 6.98
N HIS A 90 -28.71 -0.75 8.06
CA HIS A 90 -28.14 -0.01 9.17
C HIS A 90 -26.76 0.58 8.84
N THR A 91 -26.55 1.83 9.22
CA THR A 91 -25.22 2.46 9.26
C THR A 91 -25.00 3.00 10.67
N GLY A 92 -23.86 2.64 11.27
CA GLY A 92 -23.52 3.00 12.64
C GLY A 92 -23.25 1.80 13.53
N LYS A 93 -23.15 2.03 14.82
CA LYS A 93 -22.98 0.97 15.83
C LYS A 93 -24.25 0.15 15.95
N GLY A 94 -24.10 -1.16 15.97
CA GLY A 94 -25.16 -2.11 16.19
C GLY A 94 -24.64 -3.34 16.91
N LYS A 95 -25.53 -4.15 17.46
CA LYS A 95 -25.17 -5.38 18.16
C LYS A 95 -25.76 -6.57 17.42
N ASP A 96 -24.93 -7.55 17.12
CA ASP A 96 -25.37 -8.85 16.60
C ASP A 96 -24.78 -10.02 17.43
N ALA A 97 -24.80 -11.23 16.89
CA ALA A 97 -24.25 -12.41 17.57
C ALA A 97 -22.73 -12.31 17.82
N ASN A 98 -21.99 -11.48 17.07
CA ASN A 98 -20.55 -11.25 17.24
C ASN A 98 -20.22 -10.10 18.21
N GLY A 99 -21.26 -9.50 18.82
CA GLY A 99 -21.15 -8.39 19.77
C GLY A 99 -21.40 -7.03 19.14
N GLU A 100 -20.80 -5.98 19.70
CA GLU A 100 -20.87 -4.63 19.13
C GLU A 100 -20.05 -4.54 17.85
N MET A 101 -20.70 -4.11 16.77
CA MET A 101 -20.11 -3.98 15.45
C MET A 101 -20.45 -2.61 14.86
N TYR A 102 -19.63 -2.15 13.94
CA TYR A 102 -19.97 -0.98 13.13
C TYR A 102 -20.41 -1.43 11.74
N PHE A 103 -21.51 -0.88 11.29
CA PHE A 103 -22.13 -1.19 10.00
C PHE A 103 -22.03 0.01 9.05
N VAL A 104 -21.94 -0.26 7.77
CA VAL A 104 -22.08 0.71 6.69
C VAL A 104 -23.02 0.11 5.65
N ASN A 105 -24.18 0.74 5.47
CA ASN A 105 -25.20 0.27 4.54
C ASN A 105 -25.56 -1.22 4.74
N GLY A 106 -25.72 -1.62 5.99
CA GLY A 106 -26.10 -2.99 6.38
C GLY A 106 -25.00 -4.04 6.29
N LYS A 107 -23.78 -3.67 5.98
CA LYS A 107 -22.63 -4.58 6.00
C LYS A 107 -21.66 -4.18 7.09
N TYR A 108 -20.84 -5.11 7.56
CA TYR A 108 -19.74 -4.75 8.45
C TYR A 108 -18.83 -3.73 7.78
N ALA A 109 -18.47 -2.70 8.53
CA ALA A 109 -17.49 -1.72 8.08
C ALA A 109 -16.14 -2.40 7.81
N ASN A 110 -15.58 -2.15 6.63
CA ASN A 110 -14.23 -2.54 6.24
C ASN A 110 -13.55 -1.33 5.61
N GLY A 111 -12.53 -0.79 6.29
CA GLY A 111 -11.88 0.45 5.91
C GLY A 111 -12.23 1.62 6.85
N TYR A 112 -11.94 2.83 6.40
CA TYR A 112 -12.18 4.03 7.20
C TYR A 112 -13.65 4.43 7.24
N VAL A 113 -14.11 4.73 8.47
CA VAL A 113 -15.34 5.47 8.72
C VAL A 113 -14.97 6.68 9.57
N GLY A 114 -14.98 7.85 8.97
CA GLY A 114 -14.28 9.01 9.53
C GLY A 114 -12.77 8.71 9.68
N ASP A 115 -12.22 8.99 10.85
CA ASP A 115 -10.79 8.77 11.14
C ASP A 115 -10.46 7.38 11.70
N ILE A 116 -11.45 6.51 11.82
CA ILE A 116 -11.30 5.18 12.42
C ILE A 116 -11.35 4.10 11.35
N TYR A 117 -10.33 3.26 11.34
CA TYR A 117 -10.28 2.08 10.49
C TYR A 117 -10.97 0.89 11.17
N TYR A 118 -11.86 0.25 10.44
CA TYR A 118 -12.59 -0.94 10.86
C TYR A 118 -12.19 -2.13 10.00
N TYR A 119 -12.20 -3.30 10.60
CA TYR A 119 -12.10 -4.58 9.93
C TYR A 119 -13.19 -5.52 10.42
N GLU A 120 -14.03 -5.98 9.49
CA GLU A 120 -15.21 -6.81 9.79
C GLU A 120 -16.07 -6.22 10.93
N GLY A 121 -16.32 -4.90 10.87
CA GLY A 121 -17.13 -4.17 11.83
C GLY A 121 -16.48 -3.86 13.16
N LYS A 122 -15.27 -4.35 13.43
CA LYS A 122 -14.51 -4.05 14.66
C LYS A 122 -13.46 -2.98 14.41
N VAL A 123 -13.21 -2.16 15.41
CA VAL A 123 -12.11 -1.19 15.40
C VAL A 123 -10.79 -1.94 15.25
N ALA A 124 -9.98 -1.54 14.27
CA ALA A 124 -8.72 -2.21 13.98
C ALA A 124 -7.69 -2.01 15.11
N ASN A 125 -7.11 -3.14 15.58
CA ASN A 125 -6.09 -3.17 16.62
C ASN A 125 -5.07 -4.26 16.28
N TRP A 126 -4.37 -4.15 15.18
CA TRP A 126 -3.32 -5.04 14.71
C TRP A 126 -2.86 -4.63 13.31
N TRP A 127 -2.21 -5.55 12.61
CA TRP A 127 -1.83 -5.36 11.21
C TRP A 127 -3.02 -5.60 10.28
N PHE A 128 -3.34 -4.57 9.48
CA PHE A 128 -4.35 -4.67 8.43
C PHE A 128 -3.83 -4.02 7.14
N LYS A 129 -4.32 -4.53 6.01
CA LYS A 129 -4.10 -3.90 4.71
C LYS A 129 -4.94 -2.64 4.59
N ASP A 130 -4.27 -1.54 4.26
CA ASP A 130 -4.88 -0.26 3.94
C ASP A 130 -4.42 0.12 2.54
N GLY A 131 -5.29 -0.11 1.56
CA GLY A 131 -4.92 -0.12 0.16
C GLY A 131 -4.02 -1.32 -0.19
N SER A 132 -2.85 -1.06 -0.77
CA SER A 132 -1.86 -2.08 -1.12
C SER A 132 -0.90 -2.44 0.01
N GLU A 133 -0.83 -1.64 1.08
CA GLU A 133 0.19 -1.74 2.11
C GLU A 133 -0.36 -2.20 3.47
N TRP A 134 0.48 -2.91 4.22
CA TRP A 134 0.20 -3.30 5.58
C TRP A 134 0.55 -2.17 6.56
N HIS A 135 -0.39 -1.86 7.46
CA HIS A 135 -0.18 -0.91 8.55
C HIS A 135 -0.61 -1.51 9.88
N PHE A 136 0.12 -1.16 10.92
CA PHE A 136 -0.23 -1.49 12.31
C PHE A 136 -1.18 -0.42 12.86
N PHE A 137 -2.34 -0.87 13.29
CA PHE A 137 -3.37 -0.01 13.87
C PHE A 137 -3.48 -0.22 15.36
N GLN A 138 -3.78 0.85 16.07
CA GLN A 138 -4.20 0.84 17.46
C GLN A 138 -5.40 1.78 17.63
N ASN A 139 -6.50 1.25 18.17
CA ASN A 139 -7.77 1.99 18.31
C ASN A 139 -8.25 2.60 16.97
N GLY A 140 -8.10 1.83 15.88
CA GLY A 140 -8.52 2.23 14.54
C GLY A 140 -7.64 3.29 13.86
N LYS A 141 -6.56 3.70 14.47
CA LYS A 141 -5.61 4.67 13.88
C LYS A 141 -4.27 4.00 13.61
N ARG A 142 -3.60 4.42 12.53
CA ARG A 142 -2.22 4.00 12.27
C ARG A 142 -1.34 4.41 13.45
N HIS A 143 -0.68 3.44 14.05
CA HIS A 143 0.06 3.66 15.30
C HIS A 143 1.39 4.38 15.06
N THR A 144 1.74 5.31 15.97
CA THR A 144 3.08 5.88 16.08
C THR A 144 3.53 5.75 17.53
N GLY A 145 4.75 5.24 17.72
CA GLY A 145 5.30 4.96 19.05
C GLY A 145 5.61 3.48 19.25
N TYR A 146 5.95 3.11 20.47
CA TYR A 146 6.22 1.72 20.82
C TYR A 146 4.94 0.92 20.97
N ALA A 147 4.92 -0.24 20.30
CA ALA A 147 3.91 -1.27 20.50
C ALA A 147 4.54 -2.66 20.39
N LYS A 148 3.80 -3.68 20.82
CA LYS A 148 4.19 -5.10 20.70
C LYS A 148 3.37 -5.74 19.60
N ASP A 149 4.04 -6.40 18.66
CA ASP A 149 3.43 -7.25 17.66
C ASP A 149 4.00 -8.67 17.70
N GLY A 150 3.79 -9.48 16.65
CA GLY A 150 4.30 -10.83 16.57
C GLY A 150 5.84 -10.94 16.58
N ASN A 151 6.55 -9.86 16.25
CA ASN A 151 8.01 -9.79 16.25
C ASN A 151 8.58 -9.15 17.53
N GLY A 152 7.74 -8.90 18.54
CA GLY A 152 8.11 -8.30 19.82
C GLY A 152 7.84 -6.78 19.86
N ARG A 153 8.54 -6.09 20.79
CA ARG A 153 8.39 -4.64 20.95
C ARG A 153 9.11 -3.90 19.83
N ARG A 154 8.37 -3.07 19.11
CA ARG A 154 8.88 -2.25 18.00
C ARG A 154 8.42 -0.80 18.14
N TYR A 155 9.17 0.12 17.55
CA TYR A 155 8.71 1.50 17.34
C TYR A 155 8.09 1.61 15.96
N PHE A 156 6.90 2.16 15.92
CA PHE A 156 6.13 2.39 14.69
C PHE A 156 6.13 3.87 14.32
N ALA A 157 6.09 4.16 13.04
CA ALA A 157 5.86 5.48 12.49
C ALA A 157 4.73 5.37 11.46
N ASN A 158 3.59 5.98 11.77
CA ASN A 158 2.39 5.94 10.92
C ASN A 158 2.01 4.50 10.50
N GLY A 159 2.04 3.57 11.45
CA GLY A 159 1.65 2.17 11.24
C GLY A 159 2.68 1.28 10.57
N LYS A 160 3.85 1.78 10.23
CA LYS A 160 4.97 0.98 9.71
C LYS A 160 6.10 0.90 10.74
N TYR A 161 6.96 -0.09 10.63
CA TYR A 161 8.18 -0.09 11.43
C TYR A 161 9.00 1.16 11.13
N ALA A 162 9.44 1.84 12.16
CA ALA A 162 10.28 3.02 12.02
C ALA A 162 11.62 2.67 11.37
N ASN A 163 12.00 3.44 10.37
CA ASN A 163 13.31 3.42 9.74
C ASN A 163 13.82 4.86 9.65
N GLY A 164 14.92 5.18 10.33
CA GLY A 164 15.45 6.54 10.44
C GLY A 164 15.38 7.09 11.84
N ILE A 165 15.48 8.41 11.96
CA ILE A 165 15.50 9.11 13.26
C ILE A 165 14.07 9.47 13.68
N TYR A 166 13.66 9.00 14.84
CA TYR A 166 12.41 9.36 15.52
C TYR A 166 12.70 9.65 16.98
N GLU A 167 12.18 10.76 17.50
CA GLU A 167 12.42 11.20 18.88
C GLU A 167 13.92 11.19 19.27
N GLY A 168 14.81 11.59 18.33
CA GLY A 168 16.24 11.66 18.54
C GLY A 168 16.97 10.29 18.57
N LYS A 169 16.28 9.20 18.28
CA LYS A 169 16.83 7.84 18.22
C LYS A 169 16.80 7.29 16.81
N LEU A 170 17.82 6.54 16.46
CA LEU A 170 17.87 5.84 15.17
C LEU A 170 17.17 4.48 15.27
N PHE A 171 16.27 4.22 14.34
CA PHE A 171 15.56 2.95 14.23
C PHE A 171 15.86 2.25 12.90
N LYS A 172 16.01 0.95 12.96
CA LYS A 172 16.01 0.03 11.80
C LYS A 172 14.95 -1.04 12.04
N ASP A 173 13.96 -1.10 11.14
CA ASP A 173 12.83 -2.03 11.22
C ASP A 173 12.15 -2.04 12.60
N GLY A 174 11.95 -0.83 13.16
CA GLY A 174 11.31 -0.60 14.45
C GLY A 174 12.17 -0.94 15.67
N VAL A 175 13.41 -1.38 15.47
CA VAL A 175 14.37 -1.63 16.57
C VAL A 175 15.31 -0.43 16.69
N GLU A 176 15.53 0.06 17.92
CA GLU A 176 16.54 1.08 18.17
C GLU A 176 17.91 0.53 17.79
N SER A 177 18.61 1.25 16.92
CA SER A 177 19.91 0.86 16.36
C SER A 177 20.98 1.86 16.79
N LYS A 178 22.19 1.35 16.93
CA LYS A 178 23.39 2.16 17.15
C LYS A 178 24.47 1.71 16.16
N GLY A 179 25.24 2.67 15.66
CA GLY A 179 26.34 2.39 14.76
C GLY A 179 25.95 2.45 13.28
N LYS A 180 26.86 1.94 12.44
CA LYS A 180 26.79 2.03 10.98
C LYS A 180 25.65 1.19 10.42
N VAL A 181 24.61 1.84 9.90
CA VAL A 181 23.39 1.14 9.41
C VAL A 181 22.68 1.95 8.33
N TYR A 182 22.07 1.24 7.36
CA TYR A 182 21.09 1.83 6.47
C TYR A 182 19.72 1.83 7.12
N ALA A 183 19.06 2.98 7.11
CA ALA A 183 17.67 3.12 7.47
C ALA A 183 17.02 4.14 6.53
N ASN A 184 15.92 3.74 5.86
CA ASN A 184 15.21 4.56 4.87
C ASN A 184 16.16 5.14 3.78
N ASP A 185 17.02 4.29 3.20
CA ASP A 185 18.00 4.62 2.15
C ASP A 185 19.09 5.64 2.57
N ILE A 186 19.16 5.97 3.85
CA ILE A 186 20.21 6.81 4.44
C ILE A 186 21.18 5.92 5.20
N PHE A 187 22.46 6.05 4.93
CA PHE A 187 23.51 5.43 5.72
C PHE A 187 23.89 6.34 6.90
N TYR A 188 23.82 5.80 8.10
CA TYR A 188 24.17 6.49 9.34
C TYR A 188 25.53 6.02 9.83
N ASP A 189 26.31 6.96 10.38
CA ASP A 189 27.60 6.70 10.99
C ASP A 189 27.47 6.11 12.41
N GLU A 190 28.60 5.87 13.07
CA GLU A 190 28.66 5.36 14.44
C GLU A 190 27.99 6.27 15.48
N ASN A 191 27.78 7.55 15.16
CA ASN A 191 27.12 8.54 16.01
C ASN A 191 25.62 8.69 15.68
N SER A 192 25.10 7.80 14.83
CA SER A 192 23.72 7.87 14.34
C SER A 192 23.39 9.17 13.58
N LYS A 193 24.39 9.73 12.90
CA LYS A 193 24.24 10.87 11.99
C LYS A 193 24.31 10.41 10.55
N PRO A 194 23.59 11.06 9.60
CA PRO A 194 23.81 10.79 8.17
C PRO A 194 25.29 10.91 7.80
N ALA A 195 25.84 9.84 7.25
CA ALA A 195 27.28 9.74 6.95
C ALA A 195 27.74 10.83 5.96
N ASN A 196 28.93 11.39 6.22
CA ASN A 196 29.60 12.34 5.34
C ASN A 196 31.08 11.96 5.24
N GLY A 197 31.56 11.67 4.03
CA GLY A 197 32.93 11.19 3.79
C GLY A 197 32.94 9.70 3.46
N TRP A 198 34.12 9.10 3.61
CA TRP A 198 34.37 7.70 3.31
C TRP A 198 33.92 6.76 4.43
N TYR A 199 33.03 5.85 4.12
CA TYR A 199 32.59 4.77 5.02
C TYR A 199 32.50 3.44 4.31
N ASN A 200 32.82 2.36 5.01
CA ASN A 200 32.49 1.01 4.59
C ASN A 200 31.07 0.69 5.04
N ASP A 201 30.19 0.37 4.07
CA ASP A 201 28.77 0.06 4.33
C ASP A 201 28.52 -1.43 4.60
N GLY A 202 29.59 -2.21 4.76
CA GLY A 202 29.54 -3.67 4.93
C GLY A 202 29.79 -4.42 3.63
N SER A 203 29.61 -3.79 2.46
CA SER A 203 29.92 -4.36 1.15
C SER A 203 31.21 -3.81 0.55
N ALA A 204 31.44 -2.50 0.68
CA ALA A 204 32.62 -1.80 0.17
C ALA A 204 32.74 -0.40 0.77
N TRP A 205 33.88 0.26 0.47
CA TRP A 205 34.06 1.67 0.78
C TRP A 205 33.35 2.56 -0.24
N TYR A 206 32.57 3.52 0.26
CA TYR A 206 31.89 4.54 -0.54
C TYR A 206 32.03 5.92 0.10
N TYR A 207 32.05 6.94 -0.73
CA TYR A 207 31.97 8.32 -0.28
C TYR A 207 30.51 8.74 -0.17
N PHE A 208 30.10 9.13 1.02
CA PHE A 208 28.74 9.55 1.33
C PHE A 208 28.65 11.07 1.48
N LYS A 209 27.49 11.61 1.13
CA LYS A 209 27.07 12.97 1.46
C LYS A 209 25.65 12.93 1.96
N ASN A 210 25.45 13.41 3.21
CA ASN A 210 24.16 13.33 3.90
C ASN A 210 23.56 11.91 3.86
N GLY A 211 24.38 10.90 4.10
CA GLY A 211 23.99 9.50 4.15
C GLY A 211 23.69 8.82 2.82
N LYS A 212 23.83 9.52 1.71
CA LYS A 212 23.66 8.96 0.35
C LYS A 212 25.01 8.81 -0.34
N LYS A 213 25.19 7.74 -1.12
CA LYS A 213 26.36 7.56 -1.99
C LYS A 213 26.44 8.75 -2.94
N HIS A 214 27.56 9.46 -2.92
CA HIS A 214 27.71 10.74 -3.61
C HIS A 214 27.85 10.57 -5.12
N ASN A 215 27.22 11.47 -5.87
CA ASN A 215 27.43 11.67 -7.30
C ASN A 215 27.85 13.12 -7.54
N GLY A 216 28.89 13.32 -8.35
CA GLY A 216 29.41 14.64 -8.67
C GLY A 216 30.72 14.96 -7.97
N LYS A 217 31.09 16.24 -8.02
CA LYS A 217 32.34 16.73 -7.43
C LYS A 217 32.23 16.85 -5.91
N ALA A 218 33.23 16.40 -5.22
CA ALA A 218 33.43 16.65 -3.79
C ALA A 218 34.93 16.64 -3.45
N LYS A 219 35.27 17.29 -2.34
CA LYS A 219 36.62 17.30 -1.82
C LYS A 219 36.80 16.20 -0.77
N ASP A 220 37.80 15.39 -0.94
CA ASP A 220 38.23 14.42 0.06
C ASP A 220 39.72 14.61 0.42
N GLY A 221 40.37 13.61 1.04
CA GLY A 221 41.80 13.67 1.39
C GLY A 221 42.74 13.80 0.18
N ASN A 222 42.31 13.43 -1.03
CA ASN A 222 43.06 13.50 -2.27
C ASN A 222 42.76 14.77 -3.09
N GLY A 223 41.97 15.70 -2.56
CA GLY A 223 41.56 16.93 -3.20
C GLY A 223 40.16 16.90 -3.77
N GLU A 224 39.91 17.74 -4.83
CA GLU A 224 38.63 17.72 -5.54
C GLU A 224 38.55 16.51 -6.47
N MET A 225 37.57 15.66 -6.25
CA MET A 225 37.38 14.41 -6.97
C MET A 225 35.98 14.34 -7.51
N TYR A 226 35.80 13.60 -8.60
CA TYR A 226 34.46 13.30 -9.14
C TYR A 226 34.03 11.88 -8.71
N PHE A 227 32.81 11.77 -8.21
CA PHE A 227 32.24 10.53 -7.71
C PHE A 227 31.05 10.07 -8.55
N VAL A 228 30.93 8.76 -8.71
CA VAL A 228 29.78 8.10 -9.29
C VAL A 228 29.36 6.99 -8.33
N ASN A 229 28.13 7.09 -7.80
CA ASN A 229 27.60 6.16 -6.81
C ASN A 229 28.57 5.91 -5.63
N GLY A 230 29.19 6.97 -5.12
CA GLY A 230 30.11 6.95 -3.98
C GLY A 230 31.50 6.39 -4.27
N LYS A 231 31.83 6.07 -5.50
CA LYS A 231 33.17 5.65 -5.92
C LYS A 231 33.79 6.72 -6.80
N TYR A 232 35.10 6.75 -6.87
CA TYR A 232 35.77 7.61 -7.85
C TYR A 232 35.32 7.26 -9.27
N ALA A 233 35.04 8.28 -10.06
CA ALA A 233 34.74 8.10 -11.47
C ALA A 233 35.95 7.51 -12.21
N ASN A 234 35.71 6.47 -12.98
CA ASN A 234 36.69 5.78 -13.80
C ASN A 234 36.11 5.48 -15.18
N ASP A 235 35.52 6.49 -15.82
CA ASP A 235 34.91 6.39 -17.14
C ASP A 235 34.42 7.79 -17.57
N TYR A 236 33.75 7.84 -18.72
CA TYR A 236 33.08 9.06 -19.18
C TYR A 236 31.93 9.45 -18.28
N VAL A 237 31.94 10.69 -17.83
CA VAL A 237 30.81 11.33 -17.15
C VAL A 237 30.55 12.68 -17.82
N ASN A 238 29.37 12.88 -18.34
CA ASN A 238 28.97 14.10 -19.08
C ASN A 238 30.01 14.49 -20.15
N ASN A 239 30.43 13.52 -20.97
CA ASN A 239 31.40 13.65 -22.06
C ASN A 239 32.86 13.90 -21.61
N SER A 240 33.16 14.00 -20.33
CA SER A 240 34.53 14.10 -19.82
C SER A 240 35.00 12.79 -19.26
N PHE A 241 36.22 12.37 -19.63
CA PHE A 241 36.82 11.13 -19.16
C PHE A 241 37.54 11.36 -17.83
N TYR A 242 37.23 10.52 -16.86
CA TYR A 242 37.81 10.53 -15.51
C TYR A 242 38.60 9.27 -15.22
N LYS A 243 39.68 9.40 -14.45
CA LYS A 243 40.40 8.29 -13.86
C LYS A 243 40.65 8.58 -12.39
N ASP A 244 40.28 7.63 -11.55
CA ASP A 244 40.42 7.75 -10.08
C ASP A 244 39.84 9.09 -9.56
N GLY A 245 38.69 9.50 -10.11
CA GLY A 245 37.99 10.71 -9.75
C GLY A 245 38.55 12.01 -10.31
N LYS A 246 39.71 11.98 -11.01
CA LYS A 246 40.32 13.15 -11.63
C LYS A 246 40.04 13.17 -13.13
N VAL A 247 39.80 14.36 -13.65
CA VAL A 247 39.70 14.56 -15.10
C VAL A 247 41.04 14.28 -15.76
N VAL A 248 41.02 13.51 -16.84
CA VAL A 248 42.27 13.08 -17.52
C VAL A 248 42.80 14.18 -18.43
N THR A 249 44.10 14.41 -18.38
CA THR A 249 44.86 15.24 -19.33
C THR A 249 46.12 14.50 -19.73
N GLY A 250 46.43 14.44 -21.03
CA GLY A 250 47.53 13.67 -21.61
C GLY A 250 47.04 12.37 -22.25
N TRP A 251 47.96 11.47 -22.58
CA TRP A 251 47.68 10.20 -23.16
C TRP A 251 47.07 9.23 -22.17
N TYR A 252 45.94 8.65 -22.56
CA TYR A 252 45.22 7.67 -21.76
C TYR A 252 44.46 6.66 -22.63
N ASP A 253 44.37 5.42 -22.20
CA ASP A 253 43.53 4.37 -22.79
C ASP A 253 42.16 4.45 -22.16
N ASP A 254 41.12 4.73 -22.99
CA ASP A 254 39.74 4.81 -22.52
C ASP A 254 39.03 3.45 -22.57
N GLY A 255 39.75 2.36 -22.77
CA GLY A 255 39.26 1.00 -22.92
C GLY A 255 38.95 0.61 -24.38
N SER A 256 38.88 1.59 -25.29
CA SER A 256 38.72 1.35 -26.73
C SER A 256 40.03 1.56 -27.50
N ALA A 257 40.83 2.58 -27.08
CA ALA A 257 42.14 2.89 -27.65
C ALA A 257 42.83 4.00 -26.83
N TRP A 258 44.10 4.22 -27.13
CA TRP A 258 44.84 5.35 -26.58
C TRP A 258 44.47 6.67 -27.27
N TYR A 259 44.13 7.67 -26.47
CA TYR A 259 43.80 9.01 -26.92
C TYR A 259 44.54 10.06 -26.07
N PHE A 260 44.83 11.19 -26.69
CA PHE A 260 45.28 12.37 -26.00
C PHE A 260 44.12 13.21 -25.52
N PHE A 261 43.97 13.36 -24.21
CA PHE A 261 42.91 14.12 -23.56
C PHE A 261 43.40 15.49 -23.13
N LYS A 262 42.53 16.47 -23.11
CA LYS A 262 42.66 17.75 -22.43
C LYS A 262 41.37 18.02 -21.67
N ASP A 263 41.53 18.16 -20.33
CA ASP A 263 40.38 18.40 -19.42
C ASP A 263 39.26 17.39 -19.61
N GLY A 264 39.58 16.11 -19.77
CA GLY A 264 38.68 15.00 -19.94
C GLY A 264 38.10 14.79 -21.35
N ASN A 265 38.40 15.69 -22.29
CA ASN A 265 37.92 15.60 -23.65
C ASN A 265 39.00 15.11 -24.62
N LYS A 266 38.65 14.26 -25.59
CA LYS A 266 39.56 13.91 -26.69
C LYS A 266 39.94 15.19 -27.42
N PHE A 267 41.25 15.51 -27.38
CA PHE A 267 41.74 16.80 -27.77
C PHE A 267 41.81 16.95 -29.30
N THR A 268 41.45 18.12 -29.80
CA THR A 268 41.69 18.54 -31.19
C THR A 268 42.43 19.88 -31.16
N GLY A 269 43.58 19.94 -31.78
CA GLY A 269 44.44 21.10 -31.83
C GLY A 269 45.93 20.77 -31.66
N LYS A 270 46.77 21.79 -31.47
CA LYS A 270 48.21 21.63 -31.20
C LYS A 270 48.45 21.49 -29.69
N ALA A 271 49.19 20.50 -29.28
CA ALA A 271 49.66 20.33 -27.91
C ALA A 271 51.04 19.66 -27.87
N LYS A 272 51.75 19.88 -26.79
CA LYS A 272 53.00 19.18 -26.52
C LYS A 272 52.70 17.84 -25.81
N ASP A 273 53.32 16.78 -26.33
CA ASP A 273 53.42 15.49 -25.63
C ASP A 273 54.89 15.04 -25.51
N GLY A 274 55.14 13.76 -25.22
CA GLY A 274 56.50 13.21 -25.11
C GLY A 274 57.33 13.29 -26.39
N ASN A 275 56.68 13.47 -27.57
CA ASN A 275 57.32 13.58 -28.88
C ASN A 275 57.50 15.01 -29.39
N GLY A 276 57.11 16.01 -28.58
CA GLY A 276 57.18 17.43 -28.96
C GLY A 276 55.81 18.05 -29.24
N GLU A 277 55.81 19.12 -30.06
CA GLU A 277 54.56 19.77 -30.45
C GLU A 277 53.88 18.99 -31.60
N MET A 278 52.70 18.45 -31.33
CA MET A 278 51.97 17.59 -32.23
C MET A 278 50.60 18.17 -32.52
N GLN A 279 50.05 17.86 -33.72
CA GLN A 279 48.66 18.16 -34.06
C GLN A 279 47.78 16.94 -33.74
N PHE A 280 46.67 17.20 -33.06
CA PHE A 280 45.71 16.15 -32.67
C PHE A 280 44.33 16.42 -33.37
N ILE A 281 43.65 15.35 -33.71
CA ILE A 281 42.26 15.31 -34.13
C ILE A 281 41.56 14.25 -33.34
N ASN A 282 40.54 14.64 -32.55
CA ASN A 282 39.79 13.73 -31.70
C ASN A 282 40.68 12.79 -30.87
N GLY A 283 41.72 13.34 -30.25
CA GLY A 283 42.66 12.63 -29.38
C GLY A 283 43.69 11.74 -30.07
N LYS A 284 43.75 11.70 -31.39
CA LYS A 284 44.76 10.96 -32.17
C LYS A 284 45.65 11.90 -32.91
N TYR A 285 46.91 11.49 -33.20
CA TYR A 285 47.78 12.27 -34.09
C TYR A 285 47.08 12.53 -35.43
N ALA A 286 47.08 13.73 -35.86
CA ALA A 286 46.66 14.08 -37.21
C ALA A 286 47.67 13.47 -38.20
N ASN A 287 47.23 12.49 -38.96
CA ASN A 287 47.96 12.03 -40.14
C ASN A 287 47.76 13.10 -41.22
N ALA A 288 48.73 13.98 -41.40
CA ALA A 288 48.77 14.86 -42.52
C ALA A 288 48.97 13.99 -43.77
N TYR A 289 47.91 13.75 -44.54
CA TYR A 289 48.09 13.55 -45.97
C TYR A 289 48.48 14.93 -46.52
N ILE A 290 49.78 15.17 -46.70
CA ILE A 290 50.26 16.21 -47.58
C ILE A 290 50.13 15.62 -48.95
N GLY A 291 49.01 15.92 -49.65
CA GLY A 291 48.90 15.76 -51.07
C GLY A 291 49.48 16.97 -51.78
#